data_071b410095b8b34f20117928f245a74b
#
_entry.id   071b410095b8b34f20117928f245a74b
#
_cell.length_a   1.000
_cell.length_b   1.000
_cell.length_c   1.000
_cell.angle_alpha   90.00
_cell.angle_beta   90.00
_cell.angle_gamma   90.00
#
_symmetry.space_group_name_H-M   'P 1'
#
loop_
_entity.id
_entity.type
_entity.pdbx_description
1 polymer ?
#
loop_
_entity_poly.entity_id
_entity_poly.type
_entity_poly.pdbx_seq_one_letter_code
_entity_poly.pdbx_strand_id
1 'polypeptide(L)'
;MTDPNDPNDPTVDAAIGYADAVSELDQILEALEDPALDIDVLGDHVARAAELIAVCRARIESARLRVSEIVADLENAAEDAATET
;
A
#
# COMPACT_ATOMS: atom_id res chain seq x y z
N MET A 1 -21.41 -3.15 10.80
CA MET A 1 -19.99 -3.43 11.07
C MET A 1 -19.29 -3.72 9.75
N THR A 2 -18.26 -2.96 9.45
CA THR A 2 -17.54 -3.09 8.19
C THR A 2 -16.47 -4.17 8.31
N ASP A 3 -16.53 -5.14 7.42
CA ASP A 3 -15.52 -6.18 7.31
C ASP A 3 -14.44 -5.68 6.35
N PRO A 4 -13.17 -5.58 6.74
CA PRO A 4 -12.11 -5.13 5.85
C PRO A 4 -11.90 -6.03 4.63
N ASN A 5 -12.45 -7.24 4.66
CA ASN A 5 -12.38 -8.17 3.53
C ASN A 5 -13.65 -8.17 2.68
N ASP A 6 -14.63 -7.33 3.00
CA ASP A 6 -15.87 -7.26 2.26
C ASP A 6 -15.67 -6.43 0.98
N PRO A 7 -15.84 -7.05 -0.21
CA PRO A 7 -15.65 -6.32 -1.48
C PRO A 7 -16.72 -5.25 -1.74
N ASN A 8 -17.82 -5.27 -0.97
CA ASN A 8 -18.88 -4.27 -1.09
C ASN A 8 -18.71 -3.09 -0.14
N ASP A 9 -17.70 -3.13 0.71
CA ASP A 9 -17.43 -2.03 1.63
C ASP A 9 -16.87 -0.83 0.86
N PRO A 10 -17.52 0.37 0.97
CA PRO A 10 -17.04 1.56 0.26
C PRO A 10 -15.63 2.01 0.68
N THR A 11 -15.13 1.52 1.81
CA THR A 11 -13.77 1.83 2.26
C THR A 11 -12.73 0.88 1.68
N VAL A 12 -13.13 -0.16 0.94
CA VAL A 12 -12.21 -1.16 0.38
C VAL A 12 -11.19 -0.50 -0.57
N ASP A 13 -11.61 0.45 -1.40
CA ASP A 13 -10.70 1.14 -2.32
C ASP A 13 -9.63 1.93 -1.56
N ALA A 14 -10.00 2.59 -0.47
CA ALA A 14 -9.05 3.31 0.39
C ALA A 14 -8.23 2.35 1.24
N ALA A 15 -8.73 1.13 1.45
CA ALA A 15 -8.11 0.12 2.29
C ALA A 15 -7.42 -1.00 1.49
N ILE A 16 -7.27 -0.84 0.17
CA ILE A 16 -6.62 -1.84 -0.68
C ILE A 16 -5.22 -2.13 -0.14
N GLY A 17 -4.89 -3.41 -0.01
CA GLY A 17 -3.60 -3.84 0.51
C GLY A 17 -2.47 -3.64 -0.50
N TYR A 18 -1.25 -3.62 0.00
CA TYR A 18 -0.07 -3.48 -0.83
C TYR A 18 0.02 -4.58 -1.90
N ALA A 19 -0.19 -5.84 -1.53
CA ALA A 19 -0.11 -6.95 -2.46
C ALA A 19 -1.15 -6.85 -3.57
N ASP A 20 -2.38 -6.46 -3.23
CA ASP A 20 -3.45 -6.28 -4.21
C ASP A 20 -3.15 -5.11 -5.16
N ALA A 21 -2.61 -4.02 -4.63
CA ALA A 21 -2.22 -2.87 -5.44
C ALA A 21 -1.10 -3.23 -6.41
N VAL A 22 -0.10 -3.97 -5.97
CA VAL A 22 1.01 -4.43 -6.82
C VAL A 22 0.49 -5.37 -7.91
N SER A 23 -0.41 -6.29 -7.56
CA SER A 23 -1.00 -7.21 -8.52
C SER A 23 -1.76 -6.47 -9.62
N GLU A 24 -2.54 -5.46 -9.25
CA GLU A 24 -3.26 -4.65 -10.23
C GLU A 24 -2.29 -3.83 -11.09
N LEU A 25 -1.23 -3.29 -10.51
CA LEU A 25 -0.17 -2.60 -11.26
C LEU A 25 0.47 -3.50 -12.30
N ASP A 26 0.75 -4.76 -11.95
CA ASP A 26 1.30 -5.74 -12.89
C ASP A 26 0.36 -5.96 -14.07
N GLN A 27 -0.93 -6.06 -13.82
CA GLN A 27 -1.94 -6.21 -14.87
C GLN A 27 -1.97 -4.99 -15.80
N ILE A 28 -1.86 -3.79 -15.22
CA ILE A 28 -1.81 -2.55 -16.00
C ILE A 28 -0.56 -2.52 -16.87
N LEU A 29 0.59 -2.88 -16.31
CA LEU A 29 1.85 -2.93 -17.07
C LEU A 29 1.76 -3.90 -18.24
N GLU A 30 1.15 -5.06 -18.05
CA GLU A 30 0.92 -6.00 -19.15
C GLU A 30 0.04 -5.40 -20.24
N ALA A 31 -1.02 -4.68 -19.85
CA ALA A 31 -1.90 -4.02 -20.81
C ALA A 31 -1.18 -2.93 -21.59
N LEU A 32 -0.26 -2.21 -20.94
CA LEU A 32 0.52 -1.15 -21.58
C LEU A 32 1.54 -1.69 -22.60
N GLU A 33 1.90 -2.95 -22.50
CA GLU A 33 2.81 -3.60 -23.45
C GLU A 33 2.12 -3.99 -24.76
N ASP A 34 0.81 -3.96 -24.82
CA ASP A 34 0.04 -4.31 -25.99
C ASP A 34 0.18 -3.20 -27.06
N PRO A 35 0.76 -3.50 -28.25
CA PRO A 35 0.93 -2.49 -29.29
C PRO A 35 -0.38 -2.01 -29.91
N ALA A 36 -1.47 -2.73 -29.67
CA ALA A 36 -2.81 -2.35 -30.17
C ALA A 36 -3.62 -1.54 -29.15
N LEU A 37 -3.03 -1.18 -28.02
CA LEU A 37 -3.71 -0.45 -26.97
C LEU A 37 -4.17 0.93 -27.47
N ASP A 38 -5.46 1.22 -27.24
CA ASP A 38 -6.06 2.50 -27.57
C ASP A 38 -5.49 3.58 -26.64
N ILE A 39 -5.22 4.76 -27.20
CA ILE A 39 -4.62 5.87 -26.46
C ILE A 39 -5.53 6.36 -25.33
N ASP A 40 -6.86 6.28 -25.50
CA ASP A 40 -7.81 6.65 -24.45
C ASP A 40 -7.74 5.66 -23.28
N VAL A 41 -7.61 4.38 -23.58
CA VAL A 41 -7.45 3.32 -22.57
C VAL A 41 -6.11 3.47 -21.87
N LEU A 42 -5.07 3.86 -22.61
CA LEU A 42 -3.76 4.14 -22.04
C LEU A 42 -3.84 5.20 -20.96
N GLY A 43 -4.55 6.31 -21.23
CA GLY A 43 -4.74 7.38 -20.25
C GLY A 43 -5.42 6.89 -18.98
N ASP A 44 -6.46 6.06 -19.12
CA ASP A 44 -7.17 5.48 -17.98
C ASP A 44 -6.27 4.56 -17.16
N HIS A 45 -5.47 3.73 -17.82
CA HIS A 45 -4.53 2.85 -17.13
C HIS A 45 -3.46 3.63 -16.37
N VAL A 46 -2.93 4.68 -16.96
CA VAL A 46 -1.93 5.54 -16.31
C VAL A 46 -2.52 6.23 -15.08
N ALA A 47 -3.74 6.74 -15.19
CA ALA A 47 -4.42 7.37 -14.04
C ALA A 47 -4.63 6.36 -12.91
N ARG A 48 -5.08 5.16 -13.23
CA ARG A 48 -5.27 4.11 -12.21
C ARG A 48 -3.94 3.68 -11.60
N ALA A 49 -2.89 3.55 -12.41
CA ALA A 49 -1.56 3.23 -11.90
C ALA A 49 -1.06 4.28 -10.92
N ALA A 50 -1.30 5.55 -11.20
CA ALA A 50 -0.91 6.64 -10.28
C ALA A 50 -1.64 6.51 -8.94
N GLU A 51 -2.93 6.17 -8.94
CA GLU A 51 -3.68 5.93 -7.70
C GLU A 51 -3.11 4.76 -6.91
N LEU A 52 -2.78 3.67 -7.59
CA LEU A 52 -2.21 2.48 -6.95
C LEU A 52 -0.83 2.75 -6.38
N ILE A 53 -0.01 3.52 -7.06
CA ILE A 53 1.30 3.93 -6.56
C ILE A 53 1.14 4.75 -5.28
N ALA A 54 0.18 5.68 -5.26
CA ALA A 54 -0.10 6.47 -4.07
C ALA A 54 -0.50 5.58 -2.89
N VAL A 55 -1.34 4.57 -3.14
CA VAL A 55 -1.72 3.58 -2.11
C VAL A 55 -0.50 2.84 -1.60
N CYS A 56 0.36 2.35 -2.50
CA CYS A 56 1.58 1.63 -2.10
C CYS A 56 2.49 2.51 -1.26
N ARG A 57 2.68 3.77 -1.64
CA ARG A 57 3.50 4.71 -0.87
C ARG A 57 2.93 4.95 0.52
N ALA A 58 1.61 5.14 0.62
CA ALA A 58 0.95 5.33 1.91
C ALA A 58 1.11 4.11 2.81
N ARG A 59 1.00 2.91 2.25
CA ARG A 59 1.17 1.66 2.99
C ARG A 59 2.60 1.49 3.50
N ILE A 60 3.57 1.79 2.66
CA ILE A 60 4.99 1.73 3.04
C ILE A 60 5.29 2.74 4.14
N GLU A 61 4.80 3.97 4.00
CA GLU A 61 5.00 5.01 5.01
C GLU A 61 4.38 4.62 6.34
N SER A 62 3.17 4.10 6.32
CA SER A 62 2.49 3.61 7.52
C SER A 62 3.27 2.48 8.19
N ALA A 63 3.80 1.54 7.39
CA ALA A 63 4.61 0.44 7.90
C ALA A 63 5.92 0.94 8.52
N ARG A 64 6.56 1.93 7.89
CA ARG A 64 7.79 2.54 8.43
C ARG A 64 7.55 3.19 9.78
N LEU A 65 6.46 3.94 9.90
CA LEU A 65 6.10 4.59 11.16
C LEU A 65 5.86 3.55 12.25
N ARG A 66 5.16 2.48 11.93
CA ARG A 66 4.89 1.41 12.88
C ARG A 66 6.18 0.72 13.34
N VAL A 67 7.07 0.43 12.41
CA VAL A 67 8.37 -0.18 12.73
C VAL A 67 9.19 0.78 13.59
N SER A 68 9.21 2.06 13.25
CA SER A 68 9.93 3.07 14.02
C SER A 68 9.43 3.15 15.46
N GLU A 69 8.11 3.11 15.66
CA GLU A 69 7.51 3.10 17.00
C GLU A 69 7.90 1.87 17.79
N ILE A 70 7.87 0.70 17.15
CA ILE A 70 8.26 -0.57 17.79
C ILE A 70 9.72 -0.54 18.20
N VAL A 71 10.59 -0.05 17.32
CA VAL A 71 12.04 0.06 17.61
C VAL A 71 12.28 1.01 18.77
N ALA A 72 11.59 2.17 18.79
CA ALA A 72 11.71 3.13 19.87
C ALA A 72 11.26 2.52 21.22
N ASP A 73 10.17 1.77 21.21
CA ASP A 73 9.67 1.09 22.40
C ASP A 73 10.65 0.05 22.90
N LEU A 74 11.29 -0.70 22.01
CA LEU A 74 12.29 -1.69 22.36
C LEU A 74 13.53 -1.03 22.94
N GLU A 75 13.98 0.08 22.37
CA GLU A 75 15.14 0.84 22.88
C GLU A 75 14.85 1.39 24.26
N ASN A 76 13.64 1.93 24.49
CA ASN A 76 13.25 2.42 25.80
C ASN A 76 13.19 1.30 26.84
N ALA A 77 12.68 0.15 26.46
CA ALA A 77 12.64 -1.02 27.36
C ALA A 77 14.05 -1.49 27.71
N ALA A 78 14.95 -1.47 26.75
CA ALA A 78 16.36 -1.85 26.99
C ALA A 78 17.05 -0.85 27.92
N GLU A 79 16.79 0.46 27.77
CA GLU A 79 17.33 1.49 28.66
C GLU A 79 16.80 1.31 30.07
N ASP A 80 15.51 1.08 30.23
CA ASP A 80 14.89 0.86 31.54
C ASP A 80 15.49 -0.37 32.24
N ALA A 81 15.70 -1.43 31.50
CA ALA A 81 16.33 -2.64 32.03
C ALA A 81 17.78 -2.38 32.44
N ALA A 82 18.49 -1.57 31.67
CA ALA A 82 19.89 -1.23 31.98
C ALA A 82 20.00 -0.32 33.20
N THR A 83 19.04 0.57 33.42
CA THR A 83 19.08 1.51 34.56
C THR A 83 18.63 0.89 35.87
N GLU A 84 17.96 -0.25 35.84
CA GLU A 84 17.51 -0.96 37.04
C GLU A 84 18.63 -1.72 37.75
N THR A 85 19.75 -1.87 37.10
CA THR A 85 20.91 -2.52 37.73
C THR A 85 21.76 -1.48 38.42
#